data_d4d396f47ff3a257987470b48d309b9a
#
_entry.id   d4d396f47ff3a257987470b48d309b9a
#
_cell.length_a   1.000
_cell.length_b   1.000
_cell.length_c   1.000
_cell.angle_alpha   90.00
_cell.angle_beta   90.00
_cell.angle_gamma   90.00
#
_symmetry.space_group_name_H-M   'P 1'
#
loop_
_entity.id
_entity.type
_entity.pdbx_description
1 polymer ?
#
loop_
_entity_poly.entity_id
_entity_poly.type
_entity_poly.pdbx_seq_one_letter_code
_entity_poly.pdbx_strand_id
1 'polypeptide(L)'
;MIKISIIVPCYNVELYIQECMESILSQSIYEIEIILIDDGSTDRTLEILEAYQEKCANVKILKQANQGSGIARNQGIRAAIGEYIAFMDADDFYPSPNTLERVYDTAKETGAIICGGSACNYRNGVYTNRGLDKGHIFSEDGWISKCDFPTSGGYWRFIYKRDFIQSKQIFFPKYLRFQDPPFFLEAIANAGEVYCMKEVTYIHRKEHKQTHFVQEKAIDYARGIRDCLVISRREGMNAACLQLLSILHGGPSACMYLFANTCTEMESIIHQINEVIRDVSKDKTNVPVLKEGEELVNYLNDVQEEKGRLLEGLMQEKSVLVFGAGVMGKRVRAFLDRNGVIIEAFVVSDVTKNAAVVDGLQVRCIDDYIDARNDCVVIIATYPVLQNEIKEILRNKGFEKIYPLSQEKLYLFEGQVVI
;
A
#
# COMPACT_ATOMS: atom_id res chain seq x y z
N MET A 1 9.04 23.24 26.99
CA MET A 1 9.76 22.09 26.32
C MET A 1 8.88 21.62 25.19
N ILE A 2 9.43 21.41 23.98
CA ILE A 2 8.64 20.91 22.84
C ILE A 2 8.26 19.46 23.11
N LYS A 3 6.96 19.17 23.02
CA LYS A 3 6.40 17.83 23.24
C LYS A 3 6.50 16.96 21.98
N ILE A 4 6.12 17.52 20.82
CA ILE A 4 6.11 16.77 19.56
C ILE A 4 6.77 17.57 18.45
N SER A 5 7.68 16.94 17.69
CA SER A 5 8.18 17.41 16.40
C SER A 5 7.39 16.74 15.29
N ILE A 6 6.65 17.50 14.48
CA ILE A 6 5.87 16.99 13.36
C ILE A 6 6.71 17.16 12.09
N ILE A 7 7.05 16.06 11.45
CA ILE A 7 7.90 16.00 10.25
C ILE A 7 7.01 15.83 9.02
N VAL A 8 7.08 16.80 8.09
CA VAL A 8 6.23 16.84 6.89
C VAL A 8 7.13 16.92 5.64
N PRO A 9 7.36 15.82 4.92
CA PRO A 9 8.04 15.85 3.63
C PRO A 9 7.11 16.43 2.57
N CYS A 10 7.58 17.43 1.81
CA CYS A 10 6.80 18.14 0.81
C CYS A 10 7.48 18.05 -0.56
N TYR A 11 6.76 17.59 -1.58
CA TYR A 11 7.20 17.61 -2.98
C TYR A 11 6.01 17.70 -3.92
N ASN A 12 5.82 18.85 -4.57
CA ASN A 12 4.73 19.12 -5.51
C ASN A 12 3.34 18.80 -4.92
N VAL A 13 3.02 19.43 -3.79
CA VAL A 13 1.80 19.23 -2.99
C VAL A 13 0.98 20.51 -2.82
N GLU A 14 1.12 21.48 -3.74
CA GLU A 14 0.43 22.79 -3.67
C GLU A 14 -1.09 22.68 -3.47
N LEU A 15 -1.71 21.59 -3.95
CA LEU A 15 -3.15 21.36 -3.85
C LEU A 15 -3.62 20.84 -2.48
N TYR A 16 -2.70 20.30 -1.65
CA TYR A 16 -3.05 19.56 -0.43
C TYR A 16 -2.44 20.18 0.82
N ILE A 17 -1.26 20.80 0.71
CA ILE A 17 -0.47 21.24 1.85
C ILE A 17 -1.22 22.22 2.78
N GLN A 18 -2.15 23.01 2.24
CA GLN A 18 -2.93 23.93 3.06
C GLN A 18 -3.82 23.17 4.05
N GLU A 19 -4.60 22.18 3.61
CA GLU A 19 -5.47 21.38 4.49
C GLU A 19 -4.64 20.59 5.53
N CYS A 20 -3.49 20.05 5.11
CA CYS A 20 -2.54 19.40 6.02
C CYS A 20 -2.09 20.37 7.12
N MET A 21 -1.60 21.56 6.76
CA MET A 21 -1.13 22.56 7.72
C MET A 21 -2.25 23.07 8.64
N GLU A 22 -3.45 23.32 8.13
CA GLU A 22 -4.61 23.70 8.92
C GLU A 22 -4.95 22.63 9.97
N SER A 23 -4.87 21.35 9.62
CA SER A 23 -5.10 20.25 10.54
C SER A 23 -4.05 20.17 11.66
N ILE A 24 -2.80 20.51 11.36
CA ILE A 24 -1.70 20.55 12.33
C ILE A 24 -1.82 21.78 13.23
N LEU A 25 -2.04 22.95 12.66
CA LEU A 25 -2.10 24.22 13.40
C LEU A 25 -3.35 24.33 14.28
N SER A 26 -4.41 23.58 13.99
CA SER A 26 -5.63 23.52 14.82
C SER A 26 -5.52 22.58 16.02
N GLN A 27 -4.39 21.88 16.20
CA GLN A 27 -4.22 20.97 17.33
C GLN A 27 -4.22 21.71 18.68
N SER A 28 -4.86 21.12 19.70
CA SER A 28 -4.98 21.68 21.07
C SER A 28 -3.68 21.69 21.84
N ILE A 29 -2.72 20.87 21.45
CA ILE A 29 -1.36 20.84 22.02
C ILE A 29 -0.50 21.93 21.37
N TYR A 30 -0.04 22.90 22.17
CA TYR A 30 0.70 24.07 21.65
C TYR A 30 2.21 23.90 21.63
N GLU A 31 2.76 22.98 22.45
CA GLU A 31 4.20 22.74 22.53
C GLU A 31 4.69 21.82 21.43
N ILE A 32 4.41 22.20 20.18
CA ILE A 32 4.83 21.49 18.97
C ILE A 32 5.79 22.35 18.14
N GLU A 33 6.72 21.69 17.45
CA GLU A 33 7.42 22.24 16.29
C GLU A 33 6.97 21.51 15.02
N ILE A 34 6.94 22.24 13.92
CA ILE A 34 6.57 21.72 12.59
C ILE A 34 7.78 21.85 11.69
N ILE A 35 8.31 20.73 11.22
CA ILE A 35 9.48 20.67 10.35
C ILE A 35 9.01 20.28 8.96
N LEU A 36 8.90 21.27 8.08
CA LEU A 36 8.55 21.11 6.68
C LEU A 36 9.82 20.86 5.88
N ILE A 37 9.88 19.81 5.09
CA ILE A 37 11.05 19.51 4.27
C ILE A 37 10.64 19.63 2.80
N ASP A 38 11.02 20.73 2.15
CA ASP A 38 10.87 20.86 0.69
C ASP A 38 11.90 20.01 -0.02
N ASP A 39 11.45 18.95 -0.66
CA ASP A 39 12.27 17.99 -1.42
C ASP A 39 12.45 18.43 -2.89
N GLY A 40 12.71 19.74 -3.11
CA GLY A 40 12.96 20.32 -4.43
C GLY A 40 11.69 20.47 -5.26
N SER A 41 10.61 20.98 -4.68
CA SER A 41 9.35 21.23 -5.39
C SER A 41 9.52 22.17 -6.56
N THR A 42 8.74 21.94 -7.63
CA THR A 42 8.74 22.72 -8.88
C THR A 42 7.42 23.46 -9.13
N ASP A 43 6.42 23.22 -8.28
CA ASP A 43 5.15 23.94 -8.23
C ASP A 43 5.19 25.04 -7.14
N ARG A 44 4.04 25.56 -6.72
CA ARG A 44 3.96 26.61 -5.71
C ARG A 44 4.10 26.10 -4.26
N THR A 45 4.45 24.84 -4.06
CA THR A 45 4.60 24.26 -2.72
C THR A 45 5.51 25.12 -1.83
N LEU A 46 6.74 25.42 -2.29
CA LEU A 46 7.71 26.17 -1.48
C LEU A 46 7.20 27.56 -1.11
N GLU A 47 6.55 28.29 -2.02
CA GLU A 47 5.93 29.59 -1.76
C GLU A 47 4.91 29.51 -0.61
N ILE A 48 4.07 28.46 -0.62
CA ILE A 48 3.08 28.23 0.42
C ILE A 48 3.74 27.91 1.77
N LEU A 49 4.79 27.06 1.78
CA LEU A 49 5.53 26.74 2.99
C LEU A 49 6.16 27.98 3.63
N GLU A 50 6.81 28.86 2.82
CA GLU A 50 7.42 30.11 3.29
C GLU A 50 6.39 31.04 3.91
N ALA A 51 5.18 31.14 3.35
CA ALA A 51 4.09 31.91 3.94
C ALA A 51 3.63 31.39 5.31
N TYR A 52 3.70 30.07 5.56
CA TYR A 52 3.43 29.49 6.88
C TYR A 52 4.57 29.79 7.86
N GLN A 53 5.83 29.70 7.43
CA GLN A 53 6.98 30.00 8.28
C GLN A 53 7.00 31.48 8.75
N GLU A 54 6.58 32.40 7.88
CA GLU A 54 6.47 33.82 8.24
C GLU A 54 5.39 34.10 9.30
N LYS A 55 4.30 33.33 9.28
CA LYS A 55 3.14 33.50 10.17
C LYS A 55 3.26 32.74 11.47
N CYS A 56 4.00 31.64 11.52
CA CYS A 56 4.02 30.70 12.62
C CYS A 56 5.44 30.46 13.11
N ALA A 57 5.77 30.95 14.31
CA ALA A 57 7.11 30.90 14.89
C ALA A 57 7.61 29.45 15.16
N ASN A 58 6.69 28.48 15.25
CA ASN A 58 6.98 27.07 15.47
C ASN A 58 7.14 26.28 14.18
N VAL A 59 7.11 26.92 13.01
CA VAL A 59 7.33 26.30 11.69
C VAL A 59 8.77 26.53 11.24
N LYS A 60 9.45 25.46 10.86
CA LYS A 60 10.80 25.46 10.31
C LYS A 60 10.80 24.78 8.95
N ILE A 61 11.43 25.40 7.95
CA ILE A 61 11.61 24.82 6.62
C ILE A 61 13.06 24.34 6.46
N LEU A 62 13.21 23.12 5.98
CA LEU A 62 14.45 22.56 5.45
C LEU A 62 14.29 22.37 3.93
N LYS A 63 15.31 22.71 3.15
CA LYS A 63 15.28 22.58 1.69
C LYS A 63 16.37 21.61 1.23
N GLN A 64 16.04 20.74 0.30
CA GLN A 64 16.99 19.84 -0.35
C GLN A 64 16.69 19.68 -1.83
N ALA A 65 17.66 19.21 -2.61
CA ALA A 65 17.38 18.68 -3.94
C ALA A 65 16.56 17.39 -3.78
N ASN A 66 15.70 17.09 -4.76
CA ASN A 66 14.83 15.90 -4.69
C ASN A 66 15.64 14.60 -4.50
N GLN A 67 15.44 13.97 -3.34
CA GLN A 67 16.04 12.70 -2.95
C GLN A 67 15.02 11.68 -2.45
N GLY A 68 13.74 12.03 -2.51
CA GLY A 68 12.62 11.21 -2.07
C GLY A 68 12.23 11.42 -0.60
N SER A 69 10.98 11.08 -0.31
CA SER A 69 10.34 11.34 0.98
C SER A 69 11.04 10.67 2.17
N GLY A 70 11.67 9.50 1.99
CA GLY A 70 12.43 8.83 3.05
C GLY A 70 13.64 9.66 3.52
N ILE A 71 14.42 10.22 2.58
CA ILE A 71 15.56 11.08 2.90
C ILE A 71 15.09 12.40 3.52
N ALA A 72 14.00 12.97 3.01
CA ALA A 72 13.39 14.17 3.59
C ALA A 72 12.98 13.92 5.06
N ARG A 73 12.29 12.79 5.36
CA ARG A 73 11.94 12.42 6.74
C ARG A 73 13.17 12.24 7.62
N ASN A 74 14.26 11.66 7.10
CA ASN A 74 15.51 11.51 7.83
C ASN A 74 16.16 12.85 8.21
N GLN A 75 16.07 13.87 7.36
CA GLN A 75 16.48 15.22 7.72
C GLN A 75 15.62 15.77 8.87
N GLY A 76 14.30 15.57 8.79
CA GLY A 76 13.39 15.94 9.88
C GLY A 76 13.72 15.24 11.19
N ILE A 77 13.99 13.93 11.19
CA ILE A 77 14.40 13.17 12.39
C ILE A 77 15.64 13.77 13.04
N ARG A 78 16.64 14.15 12.24
CA ARG A 78 17.88 14.77 12.76
C ARG A 78 17.67 16.18 13.32
N ALA A 79 16.72 16.93 12.77
CA ALA A 79 16.42 18.30 13.17
C ALA A 79 15.42 18.39 14.34
N ALA A 80 14.72 17.31 14.65
CA ALA A 80 13.69 17.24 15.68
C ALA A 80 14.27 17.45 17.08
N ILE A 81 13.58 18.28 17.90
CA ILE A 81 13.90 18.60 19.29
C ILE A 81 12.79 18.24 20.28
N GLY A 82 11.60 17.84 19.78
CA GLY A 82 10.48 17.40 20.60
C GLY A 82 10.77 16.12 21.38
N GLU A 83 10.04 15.86 22.42
CA GLU A 83 10.13 14.60 23.17
C GLU A 83 9.74 13.39 22.30
N TYR A 84 8.70 13.58 21.48
CA TYR A 84 8.27 12.62 20.49
C TYR A 84 8.38 13.18 19.07
N ILE A 85 8.46 12.30 18.08
CA ILE A 85 8.39 12.60 16.65
C ILE A 85 7.07 12.05 16.12
N ALA A 86 6.35 12.86 15.35
CA ALA A 86 5.22 12.48 14.51
C ALA A 86 5.58 12.67 13.04
N PHE A 87 5.01 11.85 12.17
CA PHE A 87 5.12 12.00 10.71
C PHE A 87 3.75 12.34 10.12
N MET A 88 3.73 13.31 9.20
CA MET A 88 2.53 13.66 8.45
C MET A 88 2.90 13.75 6.97
N ASP A 89 2.22 12.99 6.11
CA ASP A 89 2.36 13.16 4.67
C ASP A 89 1.61 14.43 4.25
N ALA A 90 2.18 15.22 3.35
CA ALA A 90 1.71 16.57 3.07
C ALA A 90 0.33 16.64 2.35
N ASP A 91 -0.19 15.50 1.95
CA ASP A 91 -1.52 15.33 1.35
C ASP A 91 -2.55 14.70 2.30
N ASP A 92 -2.15 14.40 3.54
CA ASP A 92 -2.97 13.82 4.60
C ASP A 92 -3.30 14.84 5.71
N PHE A 93 -4.10 14.45 6.70
CA PHE A 93 -4.50 15.35 7.79
C PHE A 93 -4.93 14.61 9.07
N TYR A 94 -4.91 15.32 10.21
CA TYR A 94 -5.42 14.81 11.48
C TYR A 94 -6.94 14.86 11.55
N PRO A 95 -7.61 13.83 12.15
CA PRO A 95 -9.07 13.73 12.20
C PRO A 95 -9.74 14.75 13.12
N SER A 96 -9.04 15.27 14.14
CA SER A 96 -9.62 16.22 15.11
C SER A 96 -8.56 17.09 15.76
N PRO A 97 -8.96 18.26 16.33
CA PRO A 97 -8.03 19.18 17.00
C PRO A 97 -7.33 18.60 18.25
N ASN A 98 -7.86 17.59 18.88
CA ASN A 98 -7.29 17.00 20.09
C ASN A 98 -6.51 15.70 19.84
N THR A 99 -6.28 15.35 18.57
CA THR A 99 -5.64 14.08 18.20
C THR A 99 -4.25 13.94 18.79
N LEU A 100 -3.37 14.92 18.56
CA LEU A 100 -1.99 14.84 19.04
C LEU A 100 -1.88 14.94 20.56
N GLU A 101 -2.71 15.75 21.20
CA GLU A 101 -2.75 15.84 22.66
C GLU A 101 -3.09 14.48 23.28
N ARG A 102 -4.15 13.82 22.79
CA ARG A 102 -4.57 12.51 23.30
C ARG A 102 -3.52 11.43 23.08
N VAL A 103 -2.89 11.41 21.91
CA VAL A 103 -1.81 10.42 21.64
C VAL A 103 -0.61 10.69 22.54
N TYR A 104 -0.23 11.96 22.74
CA TYR A 104 0.87 12.33 23.61
C TYR A 104 0.58 11.97 25.08
N ASP A 105 -0.60 12.34 25.59
CA ASP A 105 -0.98 12.05 26.99
C ASP A 105 -1.05 10.54 27.23
N THR A 106 -1.63 9.78 26.31
CA THR A 106 -1.63 8.31 26.36
C THR A 106 -0.20 7.74 26.37
N ALA A 107 0.69 8.26 25.53
CA ALA A 107 2.09 7.81 25.51
C ALA A 107 2.80 8.12 26.83
N LYS A 108 2.49 9.26 27.47
CA LYS A 108 3.06 9.65 28.79
C LYS A 108 2.50 8.80 29.92
N GLU A 109 1.20 8.56 29.94
CA GLU A 109 0.53 7.76 30.99
C GLU A 109 0.97 6.29 30.94
N THR A 110 1.13 5.74 29.75
CA THR A 110 1.53 4.34 29.55
C THR A 110 3.05 4.12 29.55
N GLY A 111 3.83 5.20 29.38
CA GLY A 111 5.28 5.11 29.19
C GLY A 111 5.69 4.61 27.80
N ALA A 112 4.78 4.60 26.82
CA ALA A 112 5.00 4.00 25.51
C ALA A 112 6.12 4.72 24.74
N ILE A 113 7.01 3.92 24.15
CA ILE A 113 8.05 4.37 23.22
C ILE A 113 7.43 4.69 21.85
N ILE A 114 6.46 3.88 21.43
CA ILE A 114 5.67 4.05 20.22
C ILE A 114 4.20 4.00 20.62
N CYS A 115 3.45 5.06 20.33
CA CYS A 115 2.02 5.17 20.63
C CYS A 115 1.26 5.75 19.43
N GLY A 116 0.09 5.22 19.14
CA GLY A 116 -0.74 5.75 18.07
C GLY A 116 -2.05 4.98 17.95
N GLY A 117 -2.84 5.27 16.92
CA GLY A 117 -4.19 4.71 16.84
C GLY A 117 -4.55 4.13 15.48
N SER A 118 -5.85 4.00 15.26
CA SER A 118 -6.41 3.53 14.01
C SER A 118 -6.24 4.57 12.90
N ALA A 119 -6.31 4.12 11.64
CA ALA A 119 -6.36 4.99 10.48
C ALA A 119 -7.75 4.95 9.83
N CYS A 120 -8.05 6.00 9.06
CA CYS A 120 -9.21 6.05 8.19
C CYS A 120 -8.80 6.58 6.81
N ASN A 121 -9.34 6.01 5.75
CA ASN A 121 -9.14 6.52 4.40
C ASN A 121 -10.17 7.62 4.10
N TYR A 122 -9.73 8.64 3.36
CA TYR A 122 -10.58 9.72 2.85
C TYR A 122 -10.50 9.77 1.34
N ARG A 123 -11.67 9.87 0.67
CA ARG A 123 -11.74 10.02 -0.77
C ARG A 123 -13.00 10.80 -1.16
N ASN A 124 -12.85 11.91 -1.89
CA ASN A 124 -13.96 12.73 -2.41
C ASN A 124 -15.03 13.06 -1.34
N GLY A 125 -14.63 13.51 -0.17
CA GLY A 125 -15.54 13.86 0.92
C GLY A 125 -16.05 12.67 1.75
N VAL A 126 -15.65 11.43 1.46
CA VAL A 126 -16.13 10.23 2.12
C VAL A 126 -15.03 9.55 2.95
N TYR A 127 -15.31 9.34 4.22
CA TYR A 127 -14.48 8.55 5.12
C TYR A 127 -14.82 7.07 5.02
N THR A 128 -13.82 6.21 4.95
CA THR A 128 -14.02 4.77 4.80
C THR A 128 -12.86 3.95 5.34
N ASN A 129 -13.16 2.79 5.90
CA ASN A 129 -12.16 1.80 6.28
C ASN A 129 -11.88 0.79 5.15
N ARG A 130 -12.54 0.94 4.00
CA ARG A 130 -12.36 0.02 2.87
C ARG A 130 -10.93 0.11 2.33
N GLY A 131 -10.27 -1.04 2.22
CA GLY A 131 -8.88 -1.14 1.75
C GLY A 131 -7.82 -0.93 2.83
N LEU A 132 -8.21 -0.75 4.09
CA LEU A 132 -7.32 -0.87 5.24
C LEU A 132 -7.30 -2.34 5.71
N ASP A 133 -6.11 -2.87 5.97
CA ASP A 133 -5.99 -4.18 6.59
C ASP A 133 -6.29 -4.15 8.10
N LYS A 134 -6.35 -5.35 8.71
CA LYS A 134 -6.62 -5.47 10.15
C LYS A 134 -5.58 -4.77 11.03
N GLY A 135 -4.39 -4.50 10.49
CA GLY A 135 -3.32 -3.81 11.22
C GLY A 135 -3.46 -2.28 11.24
N HIS A 136 -4.40 -1.72 10.49
CA HIS A 136 -4.67 -0.28 10.47
C HIS A 136 -5.86 0.13 11.33
N ILE A 137 -6.61 -0.83 11.87
CA ILE A 137 -7.80 -0.58 12.69
C ILE A 137 -7.70 -1.42 13.95
N PHE A 138 -7.74 -0.77 15.10
CA PHE A 138 -7.73 -1.40 16.41
C PHE A 138 -9.14 -1.44 17.02
N SER A 139 -9.52 -2.55 17.62
CA SER A 139 -10.85 -2.72 18.24
C SER A 139 -10.90 -2.16 19.66
N GLU A 140 -9.75 -2.10 20.33
CA GLU A 140 -9.59 -1.68 21.73
C GLU A 140 -8.22 -1.04 21.93
N ASP A 141 -8.07 -0.31 23.03
CA ASP A 141 -6.79 0.26 23.45
C ASP A 141 -5.94 -0.80 24.14
N GLY A 142 -4.64 -0.82 23.88
CA GLY A 142 -3.75 -1.76 24.57
C GLY A 142 -2.39 -1.94 23.92
N TRP A 143 -1.57 -2.74 24.59
CA TRP A 143 -0.25 -3.12 24.12
C TRP A 143 -0.34 -4.26 23.09
N ILE A 144 0.40 -4.12 22.00
CA ILE A 144 0.59 -5.18 21.01
C ILE A 144 2.09 -5.49 20.94
N SER A 145 2.44 -6.74 21.21
CA SER A 145 3.79 -7.25 21.07
C SER A 145 4.28 -7.16 19.63
N LYS A 146 5.58 -6.96 19.42
CA LYS A 146 6.18 -7.01 18.08
C LYS A 146 5.86 -8.30 17.32
N CYS A 147 5.74 -9.43 18.02
CA CYS A 147 5.43 -10.74 17.43
C CYS A 147 4.02 -10.80 16.81
N ASP A 148 3.08 -10.07 17.41
CA ASP A 148 1.67 -10.07 17.07
C ASP A 148 1.25 -8.85 16.25
N PHE A 149 2.15 -7.87 16.07
CA PHE A 149 1.83 -6.66 15.31
C PHE A 149 1.54 -7.00 13.84
N PRO A 150 0.32 -6.73 13.35
CA PRO A 150 -0.22 -7.44 12.18
C PRO A 150 0.12 -6.81 10.83
N THR A 151 0.92 -5.75 10.78
CA THR A 151 1.21 -5.04 9.53
C THR A 151 2.60 -4.43 9.50
N SER A 152 3.16 -4.29 8.31
CA SER A 152 4.40 -3.55 8.06
C SER A 152 4.17 -2.07 7.68
N GLY A 153 2.92 -1.63 7.53
CA GLY A 153 2.57 -0.29 7.05
C GLY A 153 1.88 0.59 8.09
N GLY A 154 1.70 1.87 7.75
CA GLY A 154 0.94 2.83 8.57
C GLY A 154 1.74 3.48 9.70
N TYR A 155 3.04 3.65 9.54
CA TYR A 155 3.96 4.28 10.51
C TYR A 155 3.52 5.71 10.91
N TRP A 156 2.89 6.44 10.02
CA TRP A 156 2.50 7.85 10.16
C TRP A 156 1.39 8.11 11.19
N ARG A 157 0.66 7.10 11.62
CA ARG A 157 -0.39 7.21 12.65
C ARG A 157 0.12 7.08 14.09
N PHE A 158 1.43 6.94 14.27
CA PHE A 158 2.10 6.82 15.56
C PHE A 158 3.02 7.98 15.84
N ILE A 159 3.22 8.26 17.13
CA ILE A 159 4.34 9.07 17.62
C ILE A 159 5.43 8.14 18.17
N TYR A 160 6.67 8.58 18.04
CA TYR A 160 7.86 7.83 18.41
C TYR A 160 8.72 8.62 19.36
N LYS A 161 9.19 8.04 20.46
CA LYS A 161 10.10 8.71 21.35
C LYS A 161 11.37 9.10 20.60
N ARG A 162 11.69 10.41 20.51
CA ARG A 162 12.79 10.92 19.68
C ARG A 162 14.13 10.29 20.03
N ASP A 163 14.49 10.30 21.34
CA ASP A 163 15.80 9.81 21.79
C ASP A 163 15.97 8.31 21.48
N PHE A 164 14.87 7.53 21.48
CA PHE A 164 14.88 6.14 21.06
C PHE A 164 15.22 6.02 19.56
N ILE A 165 14.51 6.75 18.70
CA ILE A 165 14.76 6.72 17.25
C ILE A 165 16.19 7.15 16.92
N GLN A 166 16.67 8.24 17.53
CA GLN A 166 18.01 8.77 17.25
C GLN A 166 19.12 7.89 17.82
N SER A 167 19.01 7.40 19.06
CA SER A 167 20.03 6.54 19.68
C SER A 167 20.15 5.18 19.03
N LYS A 168 19.05 4.61 18.53
CA LYS A 168 19.02 3.37 17.77
C LYS A 168 19.37 3.53 16.30
N GLN A 169 19.54 4.78 15.83
CA GLN A 169 19.82 5.11 14.42
C GLN A 169 18.76 4.53 13.46
N ILE A 170 17.49 4.58 13.87
CA ILE A 170 16.38 4.08 13.05
C ILE A 170 16.02 5.15 12.02
N PHE A 171 16.34 4.89 10.76
CA PHE A 171 16.12 5.80 9.64
C PHE A 171 15.43 5.09 8.48
N PHE A 172 14.75 5.88 7.64
CA PHE A 172 14.20 5.39 6.39
C PHE A 172 15.33 5.02 5.44
N PRO A 173 15.29 3.84 4.79
CA PRO A 173 16.27 3.49 3.76
C PRO A 173 16.16 4.45 2.56
N LYS A 174 17.26 4.60 1.81
CA LYS A 174 17.30 5.44 0.61
C LYS A 174 16.66 4.68 -0.57
N TYR A 175 15.35 4.49 -0.51
CA TYR A 175 14.55 3.86 -1.56
C TYR A 175 13.56 4.87 -2.14
N LEU A 176 13.35 4.82 -3.45
CA LEU A 176 12.33 5.59 -4.14
C LEU A 176 10.91 5.06 -3.88
N ARG A 177 10.81 3.80 -3.45
CA ARG A 177 9.53 3.15 -3.15
C ARG A 177 9.70 2.13 -2.03
N PHE A 178 8.67 1.97 -1.19
CA PHE A 178 8.61 1.01 -0.10
C PHE A 178 9.67 1.24 1.01
N GLN A 179 10.04 2.50 1.24
CA GLN A 179 10.98 2.90 2.30
C GLN A 179 10.34 2.92 3.69
N ASP A 180 9.01 3.05 3.77
CA ASP A 180 8.28 3.21 5.03
C ASP A 180 8.20 1.93 5.85
N PRO A 181 7.86 0.75 5.28
CA PRO A 181 7.74 -0.49 6.04
C PRO A 181 9.04 -0.93 6.74
N PRO A 182 10.24 -0.87 6.12
CA PRO A 182 11.48 -1.19 6.82
C PRO A 182 11.74 -0.29 8.03
N PHE A 183 11.51 1.04 7.92
CA PHE A 183 11.60 1.95 9.06
C PHE A 183 10.67 1.53 10.20
N PHE A 184 9.41 1.26 9.86
CA PHE A 184 8.38 0.93 10.84
C PHE A 184 8.66 -0.39 11.57
N LEU A 185 9.01 -1.43 10.83
CA LEU A 185 9.35 -2.72 11.41
C LEU A 185 10.61 -2.65 12.28
N GLU A 186 11.64 -1.91 11.87
CA GLU A 186 12.85 -1.71 12.68
C GLU A 186 12.51 -0.95 13.98
N ALA A 187 11.62 0.04 13.92
CA ALA A 187 11.16 0.74 15.11
C ALA A 187 10.41 -0.18 16.08
N ILE A 188 9.45 -0.96 15.59
CA ILE A 188 8.69 -1.92 16.41
C ILE A 188 9.61 -3.01 16.96
N ALA A 189 10.52 -3.55 16.15
CA ALA A 189 11.46 -4.59 16.55
C ALA A 189 12.32 -4.16 17.74
N ASN A 190 12.84 -2.94 17.69
CA ASN A 190 13.66 -2.37 18.77
C ASN A 190 12.86 -1.93 20.00
N ALA A 191 11.59 -1.51 19.83
CA ALA A 191 10.72 -1.14 20.96
C ALA A 191 10.17 -2.37 21.71
N GLY A 192 10.00 -3.49 21.01
CA GLY A 192 9.45 -4.75 21.55
C GLY A 192 7.92 -4.80 21.56
N GLU A 193 7.28 -3.68 21.82
CA GLU A 193 5.81 -3.54 21.86
C GLU A 193 5.39 -2.11 21.50
N VAL A 194 4.12 -1.95 21.13
CA VAL A 194 3.52 -0.68 20.71
C VAL A 194 2.21 -0.49 21.45
N TYR A 195 1.94 0.70 21.95
CA TYR A 195 0.62 1.02 22.51
C TYR A 195 -0.31 1.50 21.39
N CYS A 196 -1.39 0.79 21.19
CA CYS A 196 -2.37 1.04 20.14
C CYS A 196 -3.68 1.55 20.72
N MET A 197 -4.20 2.65 20.17
CA MET A 197 -5.48 3.25 20.54
C MET A 197 -6.53 2.86 19.51
N LYS A 198 -7.74 2.55 19.95
CA LYS A 198 -8.89 2.30 19.08
C LYS A 198 -9.24 3.51 18.21
N GLU A 199 -9.05 4.70 18.79
CA GLU A 199 -9.37 5.96 18.11
C GLU A 199 -8.61 6.13 16.79
N VAL A 200 -9.26 6.79 15.83
CA VAL A 200 -8.61 7.20 14.58
C VAL A 200 -7.67 8.38 14.86
N THR A 201 -6.39 8.20 14.62
CA THR A 201 -5.35 9.22 14.83
C THR A 201 -4.80 9.81 13.53
N TYR A 202 -5.23 9.28 12.39
CA TYR A 202 -4.72 9.72 11.09
C TYR A 202 -5.73 9.49 9.96
N ILE A 203 -5.85 10.47 9.07
CA ILE A 203 -6.67 10.38 7.86
C ILE A 203 -5.75 10.31 6.65
N HIS A 204 -5.84 9.20 5.93
CA HIS A 204 -5.05 8.93 4.74
C HIS A 204 -5.87 9.23 3.48
N ARG A 205 -5.44 10.19 2.68
CA ARG A 205 -6.08 10.58 1.41
C ARG A 205 -5.79 9.56 0.31
N LYS A 206 -6.82 9.17 -0.43
CA LYS A 206 -6.77 8.18 -1.52
C LYS A 206 -7.05 8.78 -2.91
N GLU A 207 -6.76 10.06 -3.10
CA GLU A 207 -7.02 10.78 -4.35
C GLU A 207 -5.78 10.90 -5.25
N HIS A 208 -4.91 9.86 -5.27
CA HIS A 208 -3.61 9.94 -5.91
C HIS A 208 -3.60 9.48 -7.36
N LYS A 209 -2.61 10.01 -8.10
CA LYS A 209 -2.24 9.52 -9.43
C LYS A 209 -1.68 8.10 -9.33
N GLN A 210 -2.05 7.28 -10.29
CA GLN A 210 -1.46 5.94 -10.43
C GLN A 210 0.06 6.04 -10.60
N THR A 211 0.81 5.22 -9.87
CA THR A 211 2.26 5.17 -9.95
C THR A 211 2.69 4.06 -10.91
N HIS A 212 3.35 4.43 -12.00
CA HIS A 212 4.02 3.47 -12.88
C HIS A 212 5.38 3.06 -12.29
N PHE A 213 5.65 1.76 -12.30
CA PHE A 213 6.94 1.23 -11.89
C PHE A 213 7.91 1.22 -13.07
N VAL A 214 8.95 2.03 -12.95
CA VAL A 214 10.18 1.90 -13.74
C VAL A 214 11.14 0.99 -12.98
N GLN A 215 12.18 0.49 -13.68
CA GLN A 215 13.11 -0.51 -13.12
C GLN A 215 13.69 -0.09 -11.76
N GLU A 216 14.15 1.13 -11.59
CA GLU A 216 14.72 1.62 -10.32
C GLU A 216 13.71 1.55 -9.16
N LYS A 217 12.48 1.99 -9.38
CA LYS A 217 11.40 1.90 -8.38
C LYS A 217 11.04 0.45 -8.06
N ALA A 218 11.10 -0.44 -9.06
CA ALA A 218 10.82 -1.84 -8.88
C ALA A 218 11.91 -2.53 -8.03
N ILE A 219 13.17 -2.20 -8.28
CA ILE A 219 14.31 -2.70 -7.49
C ILE A 219 14.18 -2.24 -6.04
N ASP A 220 13.93 -0.96 -5.80
CA ASP A 220 13.78 -0.42 -4.45
C ASP A 220 12.57 -1.00 -3.71
N TYR A 221 11.46 -1.22 -4.44
CA TYR A 221 10.29 -1.92 -3.90
C TYR A 221 10.63 -3.35 -3.46
N ALA A 222 11.37 -4.10 -4.30
CA ALA A 222 11.82 -5.45 -3.99
C ALA A 222 12.81 -5.48 -2.82
N ARG A 223 13.76 -4.52 -2.76
CA ARG A 223 14.67 -4.34 -1.62
C ARG A 223 13.91 -4.10 -0.32
N GLY A 224 12.92 -3.22 -0.34
CA GLY A 224 12.11 -2.92 0.83
C GLY A 224 11.31 -4.14 1.33
N ILE A 225 10.74 -4.94 0.43
CA ILE A 225 10.08 -6.20 0.79
C ILE A 225 11.06 -7.19 1.40
N ARG A 226 12.24 -7.38 0.76
CA ARG A 226 13.31 -8.23 1.29
C ARG A 226 13.71 -7.81 2.69
N ASP A 227 13.97 -6.51 2.91
CA ASP A 227 14.39 -5.99 4.21
C ASP A 227 13.32 -6.24 5.27
N CYS A 228 12.06 -6.00 4.95
CA CYS A 228 10.95 -6.29 5.85
C CYS A 228 10.87 -7.78 6.22
N LEU A 229 11.03 -8.68 5.26
CA LEU A 229 11.04 -10.12 5.53
C LEU A 229 12.24 -10.53 6.40
N VAL A 230 13.43 -9.99 6.12
CA VAL A 230 14.64 -10.24 6.90
C VAL A 230 14.48 -9.71 8.33
N ILE A 231 14.01 -8.48 8.52
CA ILE A 231 13.74 -7.89 9.85
C ILE A 231 12.72 -8.74 10.60
N SER A 232 11.59 -9.03 9.97
CA SER A 232 10.51 -9.79 10.60
C SER A 232 10.97 -11.18 11.05
N ARG A 233 11.76 -11.87 10.23
CA ARG A 233 12.29 -13.19 10.56
C ARG A 233 13.33 -13.13 11.68
N ARG A 234 14.30 -12.22 11.58
CA ARG A 234 15.35 -12.01 12.59
C ARG A 234 14.77 -11.72 13.97
N GLU A 235 13.73 -10.90 14.03
CA GLU A 235 13.13 -10.40 15.26
C GLU A 235 11.92 -11.20 15.75
N GLY A 236 11.55 -12.30 15.08
CA GLY A 236 10.41 -13.13 15.45
C GLY A 236 9.04 -12.45 15.27
N MET A 237 8.92 -11.48 14.36
CA MET A 237 7.69 -10.73 14.08
C MET A 237 6.78 -11.55 13.15
N ASN A 238 6.23 -12.63 13.67
CA ASN A 238 5.55 -13.66 12.87
C ASN A 238 4.32 -13.12 12.13
N ALA A 239 3.51 -12.26 12.77
CA ALA A 239 2.31 -11.72 12.15
C ALA A 239 2.65 -10.81 10.95
N ALA A 240 3.64 -9.92 11.09
CA ALA A 240 4.12 -9.07 10.00
C ALA A 240 4.76 -9.89 8.87
N CYS A 241 5.55 -10.92 9.21
CA CYS A 241 6.14 -11.83 8.22
C CYS A 241 5.05 -12.53 7.39
N LEU A 242 4.05 -13.12 8.03
CA LEU A 242 2.94 -13.79 7.33
C LEU A 242 2.13 -12.82 6.47
N GLN A 243 1.89 -11.60 6.92
CA GLN A 243 1.21 -10.57 6.15
C GLN A 243 2.01 -10.22 4.88
N LEU A 244 3.33 -10.01 5.00
CA LEU A 244 4.21 -9.75 3.85
C LEU A 244 4.19 -10.91 2.84
N LEU A 245 4.30 -12.15 3.33
CA LEU A 245 4.25 -13.34 2.48
C LEU A 245 2.89 -13.49 1.77
N SER A 246 1.79 -13.12 2.44
CA SER A 246 0.45 -13.20 1.85
C SER A 246 0.24 -12.26 0.67
N ILE A 247 0.91 -11.11 0.67
CA ILE A 247 0.80 -10.12 -0.43
C ILE A 247 1.85 -10.33 -1.51
N LEU A 248 2.89 -11.13 -1.26
CA LEU A 248 4.03 -11.28 -2.16
C LEU A 248 3.62 -11.83 -3.53
N HIS A 249 2.76 -12.87 -3.55
CA HIS A 249 2.28 -13.51 -4.77
C HIS A 249 1.11 -12.73 -5.40
N GLY A 250 1.45 -11.70 -6.16
CA GLY A 250 0.46 -10.82 -6.81
C GLY A 250 1.14 -9.68 -7.54
N GLY A 251 0.80 -8.44 -7.17
CA GLY A 251 1.47 -7.26 -7.72
C GLY A 251 2.97 -7.21 -7.47
N PRO A 252 3.47 -7.50 -6.24
CA PRO A 252 4.90 -7.53 -5.95
C PRO A 252 5.69 -8.53 -6.80
N SER A 253 5.24 -9.79 -6.90
CA SER A 253 5.92 -10.80 -7.73
C SER A 253 5.93 -10.41 -9.22
N ALA A 254 4.81 -9.92 -9.75
CA ALA A 254 4.75 -9.45 -11.12
C ALA A 254 5.75 -8.30 -11.37
N CYS A 255 5.86 -7.36 -10.42
CA CYS A 255 6.82 -6.27 -10.51
C CYS A 255 8.27 -6.80 -10.58
N MET A 256 8.61 -7.77 -9.74
CA MET A 256 9.94 -8.38 -9.74
C MET A 256 10.21 -9.15 -11.03
N TYR A 257 9.27 -9.97 -11.48
CA TYR A 257 9.41 -10.81 -12.68
C TYR A 257 9.58 -10.01 -13.97
N LEU A 258 8.91 -8.85 -14.10
CA LEU A 258 9.06 -7.99 -15.28
C LEU A 258 10.49 -7.48 -15.49
N PHE A 259 11.27 -7.33 -14.41
CA PHE A 259 12.61 -6.79 -14.48
C PHE A 259 13.71 -7.82 -14.20
N ALA A 260 13.38 -9.02 -13.73
CA ALA A 260 14.39 -10.03 -13.36
C ALA A 260 15.25 -10.46 -14.57
N ASN A 261 14.63 -10.71 -15.74
CA ASN A 261 15.37 -11.15 -16.93
C ASN A 261 16.39 -10.15 -17.47
N THR A 262 16.31 -8.88 -17.07
CA THR A 262 17.18 -7.80 -17.58
C THR A 262 18.02 -7.16 -16.49
N CYS A 263 17.89 -7.62 -15.23
CA CYS A 263 18.52 -7.00 -14.08
C CYS A 263 19.02 -8.05 -13.08
N THR A 264 20.32 -8.31 -13.07
CA THR A 264 20.98 -9.27 -12.16
C THR A 264 20.78 -8.92 -10.69
N GLU A 265 20.61 -7.64 -10.37
CA GLU A 265 20.30 -7.21 -9.01
C GLU A 265 18.90 -7.68 -8.59
N MET A 266 17.90 -7.60 -9.46
CA MET A 266 16.56 -8.09 -9.19
C MET A 266 16.58 -9.62 -8.97
N GLU A 267 17.32 -10.38 -9.77
CA GLU A 267 17.50 -11.82 -9.57
C GLU A 267 18.10 -12.12 -8.20
N SER A 268 19.13 -11.37 -7.80
CA SER A 268 19.75 -11.52 -6.48
C SER A 268 18.76 -11.24 -5.35
N ILE A 269 17.91 -10.22 -5.48
CA ILE A 269 16.90 -9.89 -4.47
C ILE A 269 15.85 -11.01 -4.37
N ILE A 270 15.36 -11.53 -5.50
CA ILE A 270 14.42 -12.66 -5.54
C ILE A 270 15.02 -13.87 -4.82
N HIS A 271 16.30 -14.18 -5.10
CA HIS A 271 17.00 -15.27 -4.43
C HIS A 271 17.05 -15.08 -2.90
N GLN A 272 17.41 -13.88 -2.42
CA GLN A 272 17.42 -13.56 -0.99
C GLN A 272 16.03 -13.67 -0.35
N ILE A 273 14.97 -13.23 -1.03
CA ILE A 273 13.60 -13.41 -0.58
C ILE A 273 13.28 -14.90 -0.45
N ASN A 274 13.65 -15.70 -1.45
CA ASN A 274 13.41 -17.14 -1.45
C ASN A 274 14.16 -17.86 -0.31
N GLU A 275 15.35 -17.41 0.07
CA GLU A 275 16.05 -17.93 1.26
C GLU A 275 15.22 -17.74 2.53
N VAL A 276 14.64 -16.55 2.71
CA VAL A 276 13.75 -16.28 3.86
C VAL A 276 12.49 -17.14 3.80
N ILE A 277 11.86 -17.29 2.63
CA ILE A 277 10.66 -18.13 2.46
C ILE A 277 10.98 -19.59 2.81
N ARG A 278 12.11 -20.14 2.32
CA ARG A 278 12.53 -21.52 2.62
C ARG A 278 12.79 -21.73 4.12
N ASP A 279 13.33 -20.71 4.79
CA ASP A 279 13.55 -20.78 6.24
C ASP A 279 12.24 -20.74 7.02
N VAL A 280 11.29 -19.88 6.65
CA VAL A 280 9.94 -19.83 7.25
C VAL A 280 9.17 -21.13 7.00
N SER A 281 9.34 -21.76 5.84
CA SER A 281 8.64 -23.00 5.47
C SER A 281 9.05 -24.21 6.33
N LYS A 282 10.22 -24.18 6.98
CA LYS A 282 10.61 -25.19 7.96
C LYS A 282 9.68 -25.24 9.17
N ASP A 283 9.02 -24.12 9.47
CA ASP A 283 8.07 -23.99 10.59
C ASP A 283 6.61 -24.40 10.21
N LYS A 284 6.43 -25.20 9.15
CA LYS A 284 5.15 -25.76 8.64
C LYS A 284 4.23 -24.77 7.90
N THR A 285 4.72 -23.64 7.47
CA THR A 285 3.98 -22.74 6.57
C THR A 285 4.34 -23.09 5.12
N ASN A 286 3.38 -23.63 4.36
CA ASN A 286 3.60 -23.95 2.94
C ASN A 286 3.44 -22.68 2.09
N VAL A 287 4.48 -21.84 2.05
CA VAL A 287 4.52 -20.63 1.23
C VAL A 287 5.32 -20.94 -0.02
N PRO A 288 4.74 -20.77 -1.23
CA PRO A 288 5.48 -20.97 -2.47
C PRO A 288 6.65 -19.98 -2.58
N VAL A 289 7.79 -20.46 -3.07
CA VAL A 289 8.93 -19.59 -3.43
C VAL A 289 8.60 -18.79 -4.70
N LEU A 290 9.25 -17.65 -4.87
CA LEU A 290 9.22 -16.91 -6.14
C LEU A 290 9.98 -17.70 -7.21
N LYS A 291 9.56 -17.58 -8.46
CA LYS A 291 10.25 -18.17 -9.60
C LYS A 291 11.57 -17.46 -9.86
N GLU A 292 12.63 -18.23 -10.13
CA GLU A 292 13.96 -17.71 -10.41
C GLU A 292 14.64 -18.50 -11.53
N GLY A 293 15.65 -17.92 -12.18
CA GLY A 293 16.44 -18.58 -13.22
C GLY A 293 15.60 -19.08 -14.40
N GLU A 294 15.89 -20.29 -14.87
CA GLU A 294 15.22 -20.91 -16.02
C GLU A 294 13.70 -21.12 -15.77
N GLU A 295 13.30 -21.42 -14.53
CA GLU A 295 11.87 -21.56 -14.18
C GLU A 295 11.12 -20.24 -14.42
N LEU A 296 11.70 -19.10 -14.10
CA LEU A 296 11.09 -17.80 -14.34
C LEU A 296 10.97 -17.50 -15.84
N VAL A 297 12.03 -17.80 -16.61
CA VAL A 297 12.00 -17.60 -18.09
C VAL A 297 10.90 -18.41 -18.71
N ASN A 298 10.80 -19.70 -18.37
CA ASN A 298 9.76 -20.58 -18.87
C ASN A 298 8.36 -20.09 -18.48
N TYR A 299 8.18 -19.68 -17.22
CA TYR A 299 6.91 -19.13 -16.74
C TYR A 299 6.48 -17.86 -17.50
N LEU A 300 7.41 -16.94 -17.77
CA LEU A 300 7.09 -15.72 -18.52
C LEU A 300 6.72 -16.02 -19.97
N ASN A 301 7.37 -16.98 -20.62
CA ASN A 301 7.00 -17.44 -21.95
C ASN A 301 5.60 -18.06 -21.96
N ASP A 302 5.31 -18.96 -21.01
CA ASP A 302 3.99 -19.58 -20.85
C ASP A 302 2.88 -18.52 -20.66
N VAL A 303 3.17 -17.49 -19.86
CA VAL A 303 2.23 -16.38 -19.60
C VAL A 303 1.95 -15.60 -20.90
N GLN A 304 2.95 -15.34 -21.75
CA GLN A 304 2.74 -14.64 -23.03
C GLN A 304 1.96 -15.50 -24.03
N GLU A 305 2.24 -16.79 -24.09
CA GLU A 305 1.46 -17.72 -24.91
C GLU A 305 0.00 -17.83 -24.42
N GLU A 306 -0.21 -17.90 -23.11
CA GLU A 306 -1.54 -17.91 -22.50
C GLU A 306 -2.32 -16.64 -22.83
N LYS A 307 -1.65 -15.46 -22.78
CA LYS A 307 -2.23 -14.19 -23.22
C LYS A 307 -2.71 -14.27 -24.67
N GLY A 308 -1.86 -14.75 -25.58
CA GLY A 308 -2.21 -14.90 -26.99
C GLY A 308 -3.45 -15.78 -27.17
N ARG A 309 -3.43 -17.00 -26.62
CA ARG A 309 -4.56 -17.94 -26.68
C ARG A 309 -5.85 -17.36 -26.07
N LEU A 310 -5.75 -16.63 -24.93
CA LEU A 310 -6.89 -15.99 -24.31
C LEU A 310 -7.51 -14.94 -25.24
N LEU A 311 -6.71 -14.02 -25.78
CA LEU A 311 -7.20 -12.92 -26.62
C LEU A 311 -7.81 -13.46 -27.92
N GLU A 312 -7.15 -14.41 -28.58
CA GLU A 312 -7.67 -15.07 -29.79
C GLU A 312 -9.00 -15.77 -29.49
N GLY A 313 -9.10 -16.49 -28.37
CA GLY A 313 -10.33 -17.17 -27.96
C GLY A 313 -11.47 -16.19 -27.71
N LEU A 314 -11.18 -15.10 -26.96
CA LEU A 314 -12.18 -14.09 -26.62
C LEU A 314 -12.73 -13.34 -27.84
N MET A 315 -11.91 -13.11 -28.86
CA MET A 315 -12.34 -12.48 -30.13
C MET A 315 -13.33 -13.31 -30.93
N GLN A 316 -13.40 -14.61 -30.66
CA GLN A 316 -14.33 -15.55 -31.35
C GLN A 316 -15.64 -15.75 -30.59
N GLU A 317 -15.71 -15.26 -29.33
CA GLU A 317 -16.89 -15.45 -28.49
C GLU A 317 -17.98 -14.41 -28.81
N LYS A 318 -19.24 -14.81 -28.69
CA LYS A 318 -20.39 -13.93 -28.94
C LYS A 318 -20.55 -12.89 -27.84
N SER A 319 -20.25 -13.28 -26.59
CA SER A 319 -20.40 -12.44 -25.43
C SER A 319 -19.25 -12.65 -24.44
N VAL A 320 -18.56 -11.57 -24.09
CA VAL A 320 -17.51 -11.54 -23.07
C VAL A 320 -18.01 -10.79 -21.85
N LEU A 321 -18.06 -11.47 -20.72
CA LEU A 321 -18.49 -10.92 -19.43
C LEU A 321 -17.31 -10.81 -18.48
N VAL A 322 -17.27 -9.75 -17.67
CA VAL A 322 -16.28 -9.60 -16.62
C VAL A 322 -16.94 -9.68 -15.26
N PHE A 323 -16.66 -10.75 -14.51
CA PHE A 323 -17.18 -10.91 -13.16
C PHE A 323 -16.38 -10.07 -12.15
N GLY A 324 -17.06 -9.05 -11.59
CA GLY A 324 -16.51 -8.06 -10.69
C GLY A 324 -16.44 -6.67 -11.32
N ALA A 325 -17.16 -5.72 -10.75
CA ALA A 325 -17.27 -4.33 -11.21
C ALA A 325 -16.35 -3.36 -10.43
N GLY A 326 -15.45 -3.88 -9.60
CA GLY A 326 -14.48 -3.11 -8.81
C GLY A 326 -13.22 -2.72 -9.59
N VAL A 327 -12.18 -2.36 -8.86
CA VAL A 327 -10.89 -1.90 -9.43
C VAL A 327 -10.30 -2.92 -10.42
N MET A 328 -10.29 -4.22 -10.05
CA MET A 328 -9.78 -5.27 -10.93
C MET A 328 -10.61 -5.42 -12.20
N GLY A 329 -11.95 -5.39 -12.09
CA GLY A 329 -12.83 -5.48 -13.26
C GLY A 329 -12.60 -4.35 -14.26
N LYS A 330 -12.52 -3.12 -13.78
CA LYS A 330 -12.19 -1.95 -14.61
C LYS A 330 -10.85 -2.09 -15.32
N ARG A 331 -9.85 -2.60 -14.63
CA ARG A 331 -8.53 -2.82 -15.18
C ARG A 331 -8.51 -3.91 -16.23
N VAL A 332 -9.18 -5.06 -15.97
CA VAL A 332 -9.36 -6.14 -16.94
C VAL A 332 -10.06 -5.61 -18.18
N ARG A 333 -11.13 -4.83 -18.02
CA ARG A 333 -11.79 -4.17 -19.15
C ARG A 333 -10.81 -3.33 -19.97
N ALA A 334 -10.10 -2.41 -19.33
CA ALA A 334 -9.15 -1.54 -20.02
C ALA A 334 -8.05 -2.33 -20.77
N PHE A 335 -7.61 -3.46 -20.22
CA PHE A 335 -6.70 -4.39 -20.90
C PHE A 335 -7.36 -5.01 -22.13
N LEU A 336 -8.59 -5.50 -22.02
CA LEU A 336 -9.32 -6.12 -23.13
C LEU A 336 -9.62 -5.12 -24.25
N ASP A 337 -10.11 -3.91 -23.90
CA ASP A 337 -10.38 -2.84 -24.85
C ASP A 337 -9.13 -2.47 -25.66
N ARG A 338 -7.96 -2.35 -25.02
CA ARG A 338 -6.68 -2.08 -25.71
C ARG A 338 -6.25 -3.20 -26.66
N ASN A 339 -6.70 -4.42 -26.44
CA ASN A 339 -6.41 -5.58 -27.28
C ASN A 339 -7.57 -5.93 -28.22
N GLY A 340 -8.53 -5.03 -28.41
CA GLY A 340 -9.62 -5.21 -29.38
C GLY A 340 -10.74 -6.15 -28.96
N VAL A 341 -10.79 -6.55 -27.68
CA VAL A 341 -11.86 -7.38 -27.11
C VAL A 341 -12.87 -6.50 -26.41
N ILE A 342 -14.10 -6.49 -26.91
CA ILE A 342 -15.21 -5.71 -26.34
C ILE A 342 -15.96 -6.57 -25.33
N ILE A 343 -16.11 -6.09 -24.10
CA ILE A 343 -16.93 -6.75 -23.10
C ILE A 343 -18.38 -6.26 -23.19
N GLU A 344 -19.34 -7.16 -22.99
CA GLU A 344 -20.76 -6.85 -23.03
C GLU A 344 -21.22 -6.17 -21.74
N ALA A 345 -20.81 -6.72 -20.58
CA ALA A 345 -21.18 -6.20 -19.27
C ALA A 345 -20.19 -6.56 -18.18
N PHE A 346 -20.22 -5.79 -17.10
CA PHE A 346 -19.77 -6.28 -15.80
C PHE A 346 -20.90 -7.11 -15.19
N VAL A 347 -20.54 -8.27 -14.61
CA VAL A 347 -21.49 -9.14 -13.91
C VAL A 347 -21.10 -9.34 -12.46
N VAL A 348 -22.11 -9.47 -11.60
CA VAL A 348 -21.97 -9.64 -10.14
C VAL A 348 -23.04 -10.60 -9.64
N SER A 349 -22.85 -11.17 -8.44
CA SER A 349 -23.88 -12.01 -7.81
C SER A 349 -25.03 -11.17 -7.22
N ASP A 350 -24.78 -9.92 -6.83
CA ASP A 350 -25.76 -9.04 -6.18
C ASP A 350 -25.56 -7.61 -6.69
N VAL A 351 -26.49 -7.16 -7.52
CA VAL A 351 -26.46 -5.83 -8.12
C VAL A 351 -26.75 -4.71 -7.13
N THR A 352 -27.42 -5.02 -6.01
CA THR A 352 -27.79 -3.99 -5.02
C THR A 352 -26.58 -3.40 -4.30
N LYS A 353 -25.47 -4.10 -4.31
CA LYS A 353 -24.18 -3.69 -3.68
C LYS A 353 -23.22 -2.98 -4.64
N ASN A 354 -23.64 -2.75 -5.88
CA ASN A 354 -22.81 -2.19 -6.93
C ASN A 354 -23.49 -0.99 -7.60
N ALA A 355 -22.70 -0.12 -8.24
CA ALA A 355 -23.24 0.91 -9.11
C ALA A 355 -23.90 0.26 -10.33
N ALA A 356 -25.04 0.79 -10.78
CA ALA A 356 -25.76 0.27 -11.95
C ALA A 356 -24.95 0.39 -13.26
N VAL A 357 -24.03 1.36 -13.32
CA VAL A 357 -23.15 1.62 -14.46
C VAL A 357 -21.73 1.86 -13.95
N VAL A 358 -20.75 1.20 -14.54
CA VAL A 358 -19.32 1.35 -14.24
C VAL A 358 -18.57 1.61 -15.55
N ASP A 359 -17.86 2.73 -15.63
CA ASP A 359 -17.13 3.19 -16.82
C ASP A 359 -17.97 3.15 -18.11
N GLY A 360 -19.26 3.51 -18.02
CA GLY A 360 -20.20 3.53 -19.13
C GLY A 360 -20.82 2.18 -19.51
N LEU A 361 -20.46 1.07 -18.83
CA LEU A 361 -21.06 -0.23 -19.02
C LEU A 361 -22.04 -0.58 -17.90
N GLN A 362 -23.11 -1.29 -18.27
CA GLN A 362 -24.09 -1.83 -17.33
C GLN A 362 -23.44 -2.86 -16.39
N VAL A 363 -23.82 -2.81 -15.11
CA VAL A 363 -23.54 -3.87 -14.13
C VAL A 363 -24.81 -4.70 -13.99
N ARG A 364 -24.75 -5.97 -14.32
CA ARG A 364 -25.88 -6.90 -14.36
C ARG A 364 -25.70 -8.06 -13.37
N CYS A 365 -26.79 -8.73 -13.03
CA CYS A 365 -26.70 -9.98 -12.31
C CYS A 365 -26.18 -11.08 -13.26
N ILE A 366 -25.32 -11.95 -12.76
CA ILE A 366 -24.88 -13.12 -13.56
C ILE A 366 -26.06 -14.02 -13.94
N ASP A 367 -27.12 -14.00 -13.13
CA ASP A 367 -28.32 -14.79 -13.37
C ASP A 367 -29.10 -14.34 -14.64
N ASP A 368 -28.93 -13.12 -15.08
CA ASP A 368 -29.52 -12.60 -16.33
C ASP A 368 -28.95 -13.30 -17.57
N TYR A 369 -27.85 -14.02 -17.43
CA TYR A 369 -27.13 -14.72 -18.51
C TYR A 369 -27.26 -16.26 -18.48
N ILE A 370 -28.08 -16.82 -17.58
CA ILE A 370 -28.23 -18.29 -17.45
C ILE A 370 -28.69 -18.93 -18.74
N ASP A 371 -29.64 -18.34 -19.46
CA ASP A 371 -30.14 -18.88 -20.72
C ASP A 371 -29.14 -18.77 -21.89
N ALA A 372 -28.25 -17.78 -21.83
CA ALA A 372 -27.17 -17.54 -22.80
C ALA A 372 -25.80 -18.09 -22.36
N ARG A 373 -25.71 -18.86 -21.26
CA ARG A 373 -24.45 -19.31 -20.66
C ARG A 373 -23.48 -20.04 -21.59
N ASN A 374 -23.99 -20.74 -22.59
CA ASN A 374 -23.16 -21.47 -23.57
C ASN A 374 -22.51 -20.53 -24.60
N ASP A 375 -23.08 -19.35 -24.80
CA ASP A 375 -22.60 -18.34 -25.74
C ASP A 375 -21.72 -17.27 -25.05
N CYS A 376 -21.55 -17.39 -23.73
CA CYS A 376 -20.80 -16.44 -22.92
C CYS A 376 -19.47 -17.02 -22.42
N VAL A 377 -18.43 -16.21 -22.42
CA VAL A 377 -17.22 -16.45 -21.62
C VAL A 377 -17.19 -15.48 -20.43
N VAL A 378 -16.84 -15.98 -19.26
CA VAL A 378 -16.78 -15.19 -18.02
C VAL A 378 -15.35 -15.07 -17.53
N ILE A 379 -14.80 -13.87 -17.55
CA ILE A 379 -13.50 -13.56 -16.96
C ILE A 379 -13.70 -13.16 -15.50
N ILE A 380 -13.11 -13.89 -14.57
CA ILE A 380 -13.18 -13.56 -13.14
C ILE A 380 -12.10 -12.54 -12.81
N ALA A 381 -12.51 -11.30 -12.54
CA ALA A 381 -11.65 -10.16 -12.22
C ALA A 381 -11.80 -9.76 -10.74
N THR A 382 -11.42 -10.65 -9.84
CA THR A 382 -11.50 -10.45 -8.38
C THR A 382 -10.18 -10.83 -7.70
N TYR A 383 -10.08 -10.59 -6.39
CA TYR A 383 -8.92 -11.02 -5.63
C TYR A 383 -8.78 -12.55 -5.61
N PRO A 384 -7.55 -13.10 -5.60
CA PRO A 384 -7.28 -14.54 -5.73
C PRO A 384 -8.07 -15.41 -4.74
N VAL A 385 -8.22 -14.93 -3.50
CA VAL A 385 -8.97 -15.61 -2.43
C VAL A 385 -10.43 -15.92 -2.81
N LEU A 386 -11.06 -15.08 -3.63
CA LEU A 386 -12.46 -15.22 -4.05
C LEU A 386 -12.62 -15.96 -5.40
N GLN A 387 -11.54 -16.11 -6.17
CA GLN A 387 -11.64 -16.64 -7.54
C GLN A 387 -12.15 -18.08 -7.59
N ASN A 388 -11.69 -18.92 -6.66
CA ASN A 388 -12.12 -20.33 -6.62
C ASN A 388 -13.60 -20.46 -6.23
N GLU A 389 -14.05 -19.71 -5.23
CA GLU A 389 -15.45 -19.67 -4.81
C GLU A 389 -16.37 -19.20 -5.96
N ILE A 390 -16.00 -18.11 -6.62
CA ILE A 390 -16.76 -17.58 -7.75
C ILE A 390 -16.77 -18.56 -8.91
N LYS A 391 -15.65 -19.23 -9.19
CA LYS A 391 -15.56 -20.25 -10.23
C LYS A 391 -16.53 -21.41 -9.98
N GLU A 392 -16.64 -21.87 -8.74
CA GLU A 392 -17.60 -22.91 -8.37
C GLU A 392 -19.05 -22.44 -8.49
N ILE A 393 -19.35 -21.21 -8.05
CA ILE A 393 -20.68 -20.62 -8.21
C ILE A 393 -21.07 -20.57 -9.70
N LEU A 394 -20.19 -20.13 -10.58
CA LEU A 394 -20.44 -20.06 -12.02
C LEU A 394 -20.63 -21.45 -12.63
N ARG A 395 -19.82 -22.44 -12.25
CA ARG A 395 -19.97 -23.84 -12.69
C ARG A 395 -21.31 -24.43 -12.27
N ASN A 396 -21.73 -24.18 -11.03
CA ASN A 396 -23.02 -24.65 -10.51
C ASN A 396 -24.21 -24.01 -11.26
N LYS A 397 -24.02 -22.81 -11.83
CA LYS A 397 -24.99 -22.16 -12.72
C LYS A 397 -24.90 -22.63 -14.19
N GLY A 398 -23.97 -23.54 -14.51
CA GLY A 398 -23.80 -24.15 -15.82
C GLY A 398 -22.93 -23.35 -16.79
N PHE A 399 -22.17 -22.38 -16.33
CA PHE A 399 -21.16 -21.73 -17.18
C PHE A 399 -19.94 -22.65 -17.33
N GLU A 400 -19.52 -22.91 -18.55
CA GLU A 400 -18.35 -23.75 -18.84
C GLU A 400 -17.10 -22.94 -19.17
N LYS A 401 -17.25 -21.84 -19.91
CA LYS A 401 -16.15 -20.99 -20.36
C LYS A 401 -15.83 -19.94 -19.29
N ILE A 402 -15.04 -20.34 -18.28
CA ILE A 402 -14.67 -19.50 -17.13
C ILE A 402 -13.16 -19.32 -17.09
N TYR A 403 -12.70 -18.08 -17.11
CA TYR A 403 -11.28 -17.72 -17.06
C TYR A 403 -10.96 -16.86 -15.83
N PRO A 404 -10.33 -17.40 -14.77
CA PRO A 404 -9.84 -16.61 -13.65
C PRO A 404 -8.57 -15.86 -14.05
N LEU A 405 -8.62 -14.54 -14.02
CA LEU A 405 -7.45 -13.69 -14.31
C LEU A 405 -6.89 -13.09 -13.01
N SER A 406 -5.73 -13.58 -12.59
CA SER A 406 -5.06 -13.05 -11.40
C SER A 406 -4.45 -11.67 -11.66
N GLN A 407 -4.24 -10.90 -10.58
CA GLN A 407 -3.57 -9.61 -10.66
C GLN A 407 -2.14 -9.74 -11.20
N GLU A 408 -1.40 -10.77 -10.80
CA GLU A 408 -0.06 -11.06 -11.30
C GLU A 408 -0.07 -11.27 -12.81
N LYS A 409 -0.92 -12.16 -13.31
CA LYS A 409 -1.03 -12.43 -14.75
C LYS A 409 -1.45 -11.19 -15.53
N LEU A 410 -2.40 -10.40 -15.01
CA LEU A 410 -2.83 -9.17 -15.68
C LEU A 410 -1.65 -8.20 -15.85
N TYR A 411 -0.84 -8.00 -14.80
CA TYR A 411 0.35 -7.15 -14.90
C TYR A 411 1.37 -7.69 -15.90
N LEU A 412 1.61 -8.99 -15.90
CA LEU A 412 2.53 -9.64 -16.86
C LEU A 412 1.99 -9.56 -18.29
N PHE A 413 0.66 -9.69 -18.50
CA PHE A 413 0.02 -9.49 -19.78
C PHE A 413 0.15 -8.06 -20.30
N GLU A 414 0.05 -7.08 -19.42
CA GLU A 414 0.22 -5.67 -19.74
C GLU A 414 1.69 -5.28 -19.96
N GLY A 415 2.63 -6.07 -19.45
CA GLY A 415 4.07 -5.73 -19.45
C GLY A 415 4.41 -4.53 -18.57
N GLN A 416 3.53 -4.19 -17.60
CA GLN A 416 3.70 -3.05 -16.71
C GLN A 416 2.98 -3.25 -15.39
N VAL A 417 3.51 -2.69 -14.31
CA VAL A 417 2.86 -2.62 -13.00
C VAL A 417 2.46 -1.18 -12.69
N VAL A 418 1.21 -0.99 -12.32
CA VAL A 418 0.64 0.29 -11.89
C VAL A 418 -0.04 0.07 -10.54
N ILE A 419 0.42 0.73 -9.50
CA ILE A 419 -0.10 0.66 -8.12
C ILE A 419 -0.62 2.02 -7.69
#